data_6b9791f40211a537847516dc506b8405
#
_entry.id   6b9791f40211a537847516dc506b8405
#
_cell.length_a   1.000
_cell.length_b   1.000
_cell.length_c   1.000
_cell.angle_alpha   90.00
_cell.angle_beta   90.00
_cell.angle_gamma   90.00
#
_symmetry.space_group_name_H-M   'P 1'
#
loop_
_entity.id
_entity.type
_entity.pdbx_description
1 polymer ?
#
loop_
_entity_poly.entity_id
_entity_poly.type
_entity_poly.pdbx_seq_one_letter_code
_entity_poly.pdbx_strand_id
1 'polypeptide(L)'
;RSARLSLGSVCKHQGKDTLQCPYHGWRYNDAGECTLVPACPDRPIPPRAKIAKYDCAIRYGIVWVRLDNSFDCTEIPYLGDWDSEGMKVVVAESYVWETSAERRWENFTDFSHFAFVHPGTLYDPFFASHPTVNVDRSHGELRFQLAPPKEMYETLPEEAPMGDFTYRCSMPYSVNLEIKLWKDDSKFILWTTASPVDDRTCRNFMVIVRTEDQQPDHVHLAFQKRVLEEDRPVIQSQWPIELDSAELSVVTDKISIQYRKWHRELSQAALVGKDEFKAALLSEVLEER
;
A
#
# COMPACT_ATOMS: atom_id res chain seq x y z
N ARG A 1 -14.25 27.06 -9.27
CA ARG A 1 -14.02 27.67 -7.94
C ARG A 1 -13.55 26.64 -6.89
N SER A 2 -12.98 25.54 -7.32
CA SER A 2 -12.19 24.54 -6.53
C SER A 2 -12.80 24.10 -5.18
N ALA A 3 -14.12 24.05 -5.05
CA ALA A 3 -14.74 23.46 -3.87
C ALA A 3 -14.58 21.95 -3.90
N ARG A 4 -14.35 21.34 -2.73
CA ARG A 4 -14.26 19.87 -2.58
C ARG A 4 -15.61 19.26 -2.90
N LEU A 5 -15.72 18.48 -3.99
CA LEU A 5 -16.94 17.78 -4.37
C LEU A 5 -17.34 16.67 -3.42
N SER A 6 -16.38 16.13 -2.66
CA SER A 6 -16.64 15.15 -1.60
C SER A 6 -17.49 15.67 -0.43
N LEU A 7 -17.62 17.01 -0.31
CA LEU A 7 -18.53 17.66 0.63
C LEU A 7 -19.94 17.87 0.02
N GLY A 8 -20.14 17.47 -1.21
CA GLY A 8 -21.41 17.55 -1.91
C GLY A 8 -22.31 16.36 -1.65
N SER A 9 -23.30 16.18 -2.49
CA SER A 9 -24.27 15.09 -2.38
C SER A 9 -24.62 14.47 -3.72
N VAL A 10 -25.00 13.21 -3.72
CA VAL A 10 -25.58 12.58 -4.90
C VAL A 10 -27.07 12.91 -4.95
N CYS A 11 -27.53 13.44 -6.08
CA CYS A 11 -28.90 13.86 -6.32
C CYS A 11 -29.40 13.34 -7.66
N LYS A 12 -30.71 13.08 -7.76
CA LYS A 12 -31.34 12.78 -9.05
C LYS A 12 -31.51 14.06 -9.87
N HIS A 13 -31.14 14.02 -11.14
CA HIS A 13 -31.44 15.02 -12.14
C HIS A 13 -31.82 14.33 -13.46
N GLN A 14 -33.01 14.65 -13.99
CA GLN A 14 -33.54 13.99 -15.20
C GLN A 14 -33.48 12.44 -15.13
N GLY A 15 -33.80 11.87 -13.95
CA GLY A 15 -33.83 10.43 -13.72
C GLY A 15 -32.46 9.77 -13.51
N LYS A 16 -31.35 10.50 -13.64
CA LYS A 16 -29.96 9.98 -13.45
C LYS A 16 -29.36 10.51 -12.16
N ASP A 17 -28.45 9.75 -11.60
CA ASP A 17 -27.64 10.21 -10.47
C ASP A 17 -26.63 11.25 -10.95
N THR A 18 -26.48 12.29 -10.15
CA THR A 18 -25.54 13.39 -10.40
C THR A 18 -24.86 13.79 -9.11
N LEU A 19 -23.61 14.24 -9.19
CA LEU A 19 -22.88 14.81 -8.07
C LEU A 19 -23.14 16.31 -7.97
N GLN A 20 -23.76 16.77 -6.89
CA GLN A 20 -24.05 18.17 -6.64
C GLN A 20 -22.89 18.81 -5.86
N CYS A 21 -22.32 19.87 -6.43
CA CYS A 21 -21.31 20.69 -5.76
C CYS A 21 -21.90 21.39 -4.53
N PRO A 22 -21.23 21.35 -3.35
CA PRO A 22 -21.77 21.92 -2.11
C PRO A 22 -21.82 23.47 -2.12
N TYR A 23 -21.08 24.11 -3.06
CA TYR A 23 -20.93 25.57 -3.04
C TYR A 23 -22.08 26.30 -3.75
N HIS A 24 -22.37 25.93 -5.03
CA HIS A 24 -23.41 26.61 -5.83
C HIS A 24 -24.42 25.64 -6.45
N GLY A 25 -24.45 24.37 -6.03
CA GLY A 25 -25.40 23.38 -6.49
C GLY A 25 -25.21 22.91 -7.95
N TRP A 26 -24.07 23.22 -8.59
CA TRP A 26 -23.78 22.68 -9.92
C TRP A 26 -23.81 21.17 -9.87
N ARG A 27 -24.42 20.54 -10.87
CA ARG A 27 -24.54 19.08 -10.94
C ARG A 27 -23.74 18.52 -12.07
N TYR A 28 -23.07 17.42 -11.81
CA TYR A 28 -22.20 16.73 -12.76
C TYR A 28 -22.66 15.29 -12.91
N ASN A 29 -22.67 14.78 -14.15
CA ASN A 29 -22.95 13.39 -14.46
C ASN A 29 -21.69 12.51 -14.23
N ASP A 30 -21.83 11.21 -14.49
CA ASP A 30 -20.76 10.19 -14.39
C ASP A 30 -19.63 10.40 -15.41
N ALA A 31 -19.84 11.16 -16.48
CA ALA A 31 -18.81 11.58 -17.42
C ALA A 31 -18.07 12.86 -16.99
N GLY A 32 -18.42 13.43 -15.83
CA GLY A 32 -17.85 14.69 -15.35
C GLY A 32 -18.42 15.95 -16.02
N GLU A 33 -19.47 15.82 -16.83
CA GLU A 33 -20.09 16.96 -17.52
C GLU A 33 -21.11 17.65 -16.62
N CYS A 34 -21.10 18.98 -16.63
CA CYS A 34 -22.10 19.74 -15.91
C CYS A 34 -23.47 19.61 -16.60
N THR A 35 -24.48 19.20 -15.84
CA THR A 35 -25.86 18.98 -16.32
C THR A 35 -26.85 20.02 -15.80
N LEU A 36 -26.46 20.81 -14.79
CA LEU A 36 -27.30 21.86 -14.23
C LEU A 36 -26.45 22.95 -13.58
N VAL A 37 -26.79 24.20 -13.90
CA VAL A 37 -26.32 25.40 -13.21
C VAL A 37 -27.54 26.11 -12.60
N PRO A 38 -27.83 25.93 -11.28
CA PRO A 38 -29.06 26.43 -10.69
C PRO A 38 -29.30 27.93 -10.81
N ALA A 39 -28.21 28.72 -10.85
CA ALA A 39 -28.30 30.15 -10.96
C ALA A 39 -28.77 30.63 -12.37
N CYS A 40 -28.75 29.76 -13.37
CA CYS A 40 -29.19 30.08 -14.73
C CYS A 40 -29.69 28.81 -15.46
N PRO A 41 -30.80 28.22 -14.99
CA PRO A 41 -31.25 26.91 -15.44
C PRO A 41 -31.63 26.85 -16.92
N ASP A 42 -32.09 27.96 -17.46
CA ASP A 42 -32.56 28.05 -18.84
C ASP A 42 -31.47 28.45 -19.85
N ARG A 43 -30.24 28.65 -19.40
CA ARG A 43 -29.12 29.03 -20.28
C ARG A 43 -28.29 27.80 -20.69
N PRO A 44 -27.74 27.80 -21.92
CA PRO A 44 -26.82 26.75 -22.33
C PRO A 44 -25.62 26.63 -21.39
N ILE A 45 -25.30 25.42 -20.99
CA ILE A 45 -24.13 25.14 -20.15
C ILE A 45 -22.88 25.18 -21.03
N PRO A 46 -21.85 25.96 -20.66
CA PRO A 46 -20.63 26.06 -21.47
C PRO A 46 -19.94 24.67 -21.56
N PRO A 47 -19.43 24.28 -22.74
CA PRO A 47 -18.75 22.98 -22.93
C PRO A 47 -17.55 22.74 -21.99
N ARG A 48 -16.91 23.83 -21.55
CA ARG A 48 -15.80 23.78 -20.56
C ARG A 48 -16.25 23.56 -19.13
N ALA A 49 -17.56 23.51 -18.84
CA ALA A 49 -18.10 23.19 -17.50
C ALA A 49 -18.03 21.69 -17.26
N LYS A 50 -16.82 21.17 -17.15
CA LYS A 50 -16.50 19.77 -16.90
C LYS A 50 -15.55 19.65 -15.72
N ILE A 51 -15.60 18.50 -15.04
CA ILE A 51 -14.62 18.07 -14.04
C ILE A 51 -13.87 16.87 -14.60
N ALA A 52 -12.65 16.67 -14.14
CA ALA A 52 -11.88 15.48 -14.50
C ALA A 52 -12.60 14.22 -13.99
N LYS A 53 -12.56 13.18 -14.81
CA LYS A 53 -13.01 11.83 -14.46
C LYS A 53 -11.79 10.93 -14.37
N TYR A 54 -11.77 10.10 -13.35
CA TYR A 54 -10.74 9.08 -13.13
C TYR A 54 -11.37 7.71 -13.09
N ASP A 55 -10.66 6.70 -13.56
CA ASP A 55 -11.09 5.32 -13.43
C ASP A 55 -11.01 4.89 -11.96
N CYS A 56 -12.07 4.25 -11.50
CA CYS A 56 -12.18 3.76 -10.12
C CYS A 56 -12.58 2.29 -10.12
N ALA A 57 -12.03 1.55 -9.17
CA ALA A 57 -12.42 0.17 -8.88
C ALA A 57 -12.53 -0.04 -7.37
N ILE A 58 -13.37 -0.98 -6.96
CA ILE A 58 -13.44 -1.45 -5.58
C ILE A 58 -12.87 -2.85 -5.54
N ARG A 59 -11.80 -3.04 -4.78
CA ARG A 59 -11.21 -4.36 -4.53
C ARG A 59 -10.59 -4.39 -3.14
N TYR A 60 -10.65 -5.53 -2.47
CA TYR A 60 -10.13 -5.72 -1.11
C TYR A 60 -10.77 -4.79 -0.05
N GLY A 61 -12.01 -4.33 -0.29
CA GLY A 61 -12.66 -3.34 0.57
C GLY A 61 -12.11 -1.92 0.44
N ILE A 62 -11.24 -1.65 -0.54
CA ILE A 62 -10.56 -0.38 -0.78
C ILE A 62 -11.01 0.19 -2.12
N VAL A 63 -11.21 1.52 -2.18
CA VAL A 63 -11.46 2.25 -3.43
C VAL A 63 -10.10 2.60 -4.06
N TRP A 64 -9.89 2.09 -5.26
CA TRP A 64 -8.71 2.35 -6.08
C TRP A 64 -9.02 3.40 -7.12
N VAL A 65 -8.10 4.32 -7.35
CA VAL A 65 -8.24 5.38 -8.34
C VAL A 65 -7.00 5.41 -9.22
N ARG A 66 -7.22 5.37 -10.54
CA ARG A 66 -6.16 5.56 -11.52
C ARG A 66 -6.14 7.03 -11.95
N LEU A 67 -5.07 7.74 -11.61
CA LEU A 67 -4.95 9.18 -11.86
C LEU A 67 -4.54 9.50 -13.29
N ASP A 68 -3.88 8.57 -13.98
CA ASP A 68 -3.46 8.71 -15.37
C ASP A 68 -3.94 7.52 -16.21
N ASN A 69 -4.87 7.77 -17.11
CA ASN A 69 -5.44 6.77 -18.00
C ASN A 69 -4.57 6.52 -19.25
N SER A 70 -3.46 7.22 -19.42
CA SER A 70 -2.49 6.95 -20.50
C SER A 70 -1.68 5.66 -20.25
N PHE A 71 -1.59 5.22 -18.98
CA PHE A 71 -0.92 3.98 -18.60
C PHE A 71 -1.94 2.85 -18.46
N ASP A 72 -1.90 1.91 -19.36
CA ASP A 72 -2.80 0.73 -19.38
C ASP A 72 -2.20 -0.52 -18.71
N CYS A 73 -0.98 -0.42 -18.16
CA CYS A 73 -0.25 -1.51 -17.53
C CYS A 73 -0.41 -1.58 -16.01
N THR A 74 -1.29 -0.78 -15.43
CA THR A 74 -1.48 -0.74 -13.98
C THR A 74 -2.60 -1.67 -13.56
N GLU A 75 -2.23 -2.80 -12.97
CA GLU A 75 -3.16 -3.69 -12.27
C GLU A 75 -3.28 -3.27 -10.80
N ILE A 76 -4.41 -3.63 -10.19
CA ILE A 76 -4.55 -3.51 -8.73
C ILE A 76 -3.55 -4.47 -8.08
N PRO A 77 -2.73 -4.02 -7.12
CA PRO A 77 -1.71 -4.83 -6.48
C PRO A 77 -2.26 -6.15 -5.94
N TYR A 78 -1.45 -7.20 -6.08
CA TYR A 78 -1.81 -8.55 -5.65
C TYR A 78 -2.03 -8.60 -4.13
N LEU A 79 -3.14 -9.24 -3.74
CA LEU A 79 -3.39 -9.70 -2.37
C LEU A 79 -3.71 -11.20 -2.43
N GLY A 80 -2.88 -12.01 -1.76
CA GLY A 80 -3.03 -13.45 -1.72
C GLY A 80 -4.27 -13.89 -0.97
N ASP A 81 -4.88 -14.99 -1.43
CA ASP A 81 -6.00 -15.70 -0.79
C ASP A 81 -7.20 -14.84 -0.36
N TRP A 82 -7.32 -13.64 -0.93
CA TRP A 82 -8.40 -12.69 -0.64
C TRP A 82 -9.80 -13.30 -0.75
N ASP A 83 -10.03 -14.19 -1.69
CA ASP A 83 -11.32 -14.83 -1.99
C ASP A 83 -11.26 -16.36 -1.87
N SER A 84 -10.23 -16.89 -1.19
CA SER A 84 -10.05 -18.32 -1.00
C SER A 84 -10.98 -18.86 0.10
N GLU A 85 -11.52 -20.05 -0.12
CA GLU A 85 -12.35 -20.76 0.87
C GLU A 85 -11.53 -21.06 2.14
N GLY A 86 -12.15 -20.90 3.31
CA GLY A 86 -11.50 -21.11 4.61
C GLY A 86 -10.60 -19.96 5.06
N MET A 87 -10.55 -18.87 4.30
CA MET A 87 -9.81 -17.67 4.67
C MET A 87 -10.76 -16.59 5.20
N LYS A 88 -10.32 -15.91 6.24
CA LYS A 88 -11.02 -14.77 6.84
C LYS A 88 -10.29 -13.49 6.49
N VAL A 89 -11.06 -12.50 6.01
CA VAL A 89 -10.54 -11.20 5.57
C VAL A 89 -10.96 -10.11 6.55
N VAL A 90 -9.99 -9.32 7.02
CA VAL A 90 -10.20 -8.21 7.92
C VAL A 90 -9.57 -6.95 7.34
N VAL A 91 -10.40 -5.98 6.98
CA VAL A 91 -9.93 -4.67 6.49
C VAL A 91 -9.78 -3.74 7.67
N ALA A 92 -8.55 -3.27 7.92
CA ALA A 92 -8.28 -2.35 9.00
C ALA A 92 -8.68 -0.91 8.66
N GLU A 93 -8.87 -0.08 9.66
CA GLU A 93 -9.03 1.35 9.49
C GLU A 93 -7.73 1.96 8.91
N SER A 94 -7.88 2.81 7.89
CA SER A 94 -6.72 3.50 7.30
C SER A 94 -6.16 4.55 8.26
N TYR A 95 -4.84 4.73 8.22
CA TYR A 95 -4.15 5.70 9.07
C TYR A 95 -3.18 6.56 8.24
N VAL A 96 -2.81 7.73 8.78
CA VAL A 96 -1.92 8.67 8.13
C VAL A 96 -0.64 8.82 8.95
N TRP A 97 0.52 8.75 8.27
CA TRP A 97 1.82 9.05 8.84
C TRP A 97 2.47 10.23 8.13
N GLU A 98 3.20 11.02 8.91
CA GLU A 98 4.03 12.14 8.43
C GLU A 98 5.39 11.62 7.97
N THR A 99 5.37 10.86 6.89
CA THR A 99 6.54 10.28 6.23
C THR A 99 6.21 10.02 4.77
N SER A 100 7.22 9.86 3.90
CA SER A 100 6.99 9.49 2.50
C SER A 100 6.48 8.05 2.37
N ALA A 101 5.81 7.74 1.27
CA ALA A 101 5.33 6.39 1.01
C ALA A 101 6.48 5.39 0.84
N GLU A 102 7.61 5.84 0.30
CA GLU A 102 8.83 5.07 0.14
C GLU A 102 9.42 4.65 1.49
N ARG A 103 9.53 5.58 2.44
CA ARG A 103 10.04 5.28 3.79
C ARG A 103 9.12 4.32 4.53
N ARG A 104 7.80 4.47 4.35
CA ARG A 104 6.84 3.52 4.93
C ARG A 104 6.97 2.13 4.31
N TRP A 105 7.22 2.06 3.00
CA TRP A 105 7.46 0.79 2.33
C TRP A 105 8.74 0.12 2.85
N GLU A 106 9.83 0.86 2.97
CA GLU A 106 11.09 0.34 3.50
C GLU A 106 10.96 -0.15 4.95
N ASN A 107 10.29 0.60 5.81
CA ASN A 107 10.02 0.16 7.17
C ASN A 107 9.31 -1.20 7.19
N PHE A 108 8.30 -1.41 6.34
CA PHE A 108 7.54 -2.66 6.33
C PHE A 108 8.33 -3.85 5.78
N THR A 109 9.38 -3.63 5.03
CA THR A 109 10.21 -4.67 4.39
C THR A 109 11.59 -4.84 5.03
N ASP A 110 11.92 -4.03 6.01
CA ASP A 110 13.14 -4.17 6.80
C ASP A 110 12.91 -5.16 7.96
N PHE A 111 13.92 -5.98 8.23
CA PHE A 111 13.90 -6.92 9.36
C PHE A 111 14.77 -6.45 10.53
N SER A 112 15.83 -5.70 10.23
CA SER A 112 16.86 -5.34 11.23
C SER A 112 16.28 -4.53 12.39
N HIS A 113 15.27 -3.69 12.12
CA HIS A 113 14.67 -2.84 13.15
C HIS A 113 13.84 -3.64 14.18
N PHE A 114 13.38 -4.86 13.86
CA PHE A 114 12.55 -5.66 14.77
C PHE A 114 13.20 -5.85 16.14
N ALA A 115 14.52 -6.09 16.15
CA ALA A 115 15.27 -6.27 17.38
C ALA A 115 15.41 -5.01 18.25
N PHE A 116 15.05 -3.83 17.76
CA PHE A 116 15.26 -2.55 18.45
C PHE A 116 13.98 -1.74 18.63
N VAL A 117 13.10 -1.79 17.66
CA VAL A 117 11.87 -0.97 17.64
C VAL A 117 10.69 -1.69 18.30
N HIS A 118 10.69 -3.02 18.29
CA HIS A 118 9.55 -3.83 18.75
C HIS A 118 9.80 -4.62 20.03
N PRO A 119 10.24 -4.00 21.15
CA PRO A 119 10.60 -4.71 22.37
C PRO A 119 9.42 -5.44 23.04
N GLY A 120 8.19 -5.05 22.71
CA GLY A 120 6.97 -5.62 23.29
C GLY A 120 6.17 -6.53 22.35
N THR A 121 6.61 -6.67 21.09
CA THR A 121 5.83 -7.37 20.05
C THR A 121 6.64 -8.35 19.22
N LEU A 122 7.69 -7.89 18.53
CA LEU A 122 8.45 -8.70 17.55
C LEU A 122 9.93 -8.80 17.91
N TYR A 123 10.32 -8.43 19.14
CA TYR A 123 11.72 -8.49 19.55
C TYR A 123 12.26 -9.90 19.53
N ASP A 124 13.33 -10.10 18.77
CA ASP A 124 14.24 -11.23 18.91
C ASP A 124 15.63 -10.86 18.40
N PRO A 125 16.72 -11.29 19.09
CA PRO A 125 18.10 -11.03 18.70
C PRO A 125 18.47 -11.51 17.28
N PHE A 126 17.76 -12.49 16.73
CA PHE A 126 17.99 -12.97 15.36
C PHE A 126 17.88 -11.83 14.35
N PHE A 127 16.89 -10.95 14.50
CA PHE A 127 16.68 -9.85 13.56
C PHE A 127 17.80 -8.82 13.59
N ALA A 128 18.54 -8.68 14.68
CA ALA A 128 19.70 -7.79 14.74
C ALA A 128 20.85 -8.22 13.81
N SER A 129 20.89 -9.51 13.43
CA SER A 129 21.95 -10.08 12.60
C SER A 129 21.43 -11.17 11.64
N HIS A 130 20.25 -10.96 11.07
CA HIS A 130 19.64 -11.93 10.16
C HIS A 130 20.49 -12.11 8.87
N PRO A 131 20.38 -13.27 8.19
CA PRO A 131 21.07 -13.49 6.94
C PRO A 131 20.59 -12.55 5.84
N THR A 132 21.47 -12.25 4.89
CA THR A 132 21.09 -11.52 3.68
C THR A 132 20.09 -12.35 2.88
N VAL A 133 19.01 -11.71 2.43
CA VAL A 133 18.01 -12.36 1.60
C VAL A 133 18.29 -12.10 0.10
N ASN A 134 17.93 -13.06 -0.75
CA ASN A 134 17.91 -12.86 -2.19
C ASN A 134 16.63 -12.13 -2.58
N VAL A 135 16.76 -11.18 -3.50
CA VAL A 135 15.64 -10.36 -3.97
C VAL A 135 15.51 -10.55 -5.48
N ASP A 136 14.42 -11.20 -5.87
CA ASP A 136 14.06 -11.35 -7.29
C ASP A 136 13.15 -10.18 -7.71
N ARG A 137 13.42 -9.62 -8.89
CA ARG A 137 12.61 -8.58 -9.52
C ARG A 137 12.00 -9.15 -10.80
N SER A 138 10.68 -9.22 -10.85
CA SER A 138 9.98 -9.68 -12.05
C SER A 138 8.51 -9.21 -12.06
N HIS A 139 7.98 -8.97 -13.25
CA HIS A 139 6.54 -8.71 -13.47
C HIS A 139 5.95 -7.60 -12.58
N GLY A 140 6.72 -6.53 -12.36
CA GLY A 140 6.27 -5.41 -11.51
C GLY A 140 6.35 -5.67 -10.01
N GLU A 141 7.02 -6.72 -9.56
CA GLU A 141 7.15 -7.12 -8.16
C GLU A 141 8.60 -7.37 -7.74
N LEU A 142 8.90 -7.04 -6.48
CA LEU A 142 10.04 -7.59 -5.75
C LEU A 142 9.57 -8.77 -4.92
N ARG A 143 10.32 -9.87 -4.95
CA ARG A 143 10.01 -11.10 -4.19
C ARG A 143 11.22 -11.54 -3.41
N PHE A 144 11.00 -11.87 -2.16
CA PHE A 144 12.02 -12.39 -1.25
C PHE A 144 11.42 -13.21 -0.12
N GLN A 145 12.25 -13.99 0.55
CA GLN A 145 11.84 -14.87 1.65
C GLN A 145 12.81 -14.76 2.80
N LEU A 146 12.30 -14.91 4.02
CA LEU A 146 13.09 -15.10 5.23
C LEU A 146 12.45 -16.21 6.05
N ALA A 147 13.25 -17.19 6.45
CA ALA A 147 12.86 -18.27 7.36
C ALA A 147 13.62 -18.09 8.67
N PRO A 148 13.01 -17.42 9.68
CA PRO A 148 13.62 -17.30 11.00
C PRO A 148 13.72 -18.67 11.71
N PRO A 149 14.63 -18.84 12.70
CA PRO A 149 14.72 -20.06 13.50
C PRO A 149 13.41 -20.32 14.28
N LYS A 150 12.96 -21.56 14.28
CA LYS A 150 11.69 -21.94 14.97
C LYS A 150 11.74 -21.73 16.48
N GLU A 151 12.92 -21.73 17.06
CA GLU A 151 13.17 -21.49 18.48
C GLU A 151 12.68 -20.12 18.96
N MET A 152 12.57 -19.16 18.03
CA MET A 152 12.02 -17.83 18.30
C MET A 152 10.56 -17.87 18.79
N TYR A 153 9.80 -18.91 18.42
CA TYR A 153 8.40 -19.02 18.81
C TYR A 153 8.19 -19.01 20.33
N GLU A 154 9.18 -19.50 21.11
CA GLU A 154 9.10 -19.57 22.56
C GLU A 154 9.30 -18.22 23.25
N THR A 155 9.84 -17.23 22.54
CA THR A 155 10.20 -15.91 23.09
C THR A 155 9.24 -14.78 22.73
N LEU A 156 8.34 -15.04 21.78
CA LEU A 156 7.42 -14.03 21.24
C LEU A 156 6.01 -14.13 21.87
N PRO A 157 5.25 -13.03 21.87
CA PRO A 157 3.85 -13.06 22.28
C PRO A 157 3.02 -14.06 21.47
N GLU A 158 2.05 -14.72 22.11
CA GLU A 158 1.19 -15.71 21.45
C GLU A 158 0.43 -15.15 20.23
N GLU A 159 0.16 -13.84 20.24
CA GLU A 159 -0.53 -13.14 19.17
C GLU A 159 0.38 -12.81 17.99
N ALA A 160 1.71 -12.91 18.14
CA ALA A 160 2.65 -12.60 17.06
C ALA A 160 2.56 -13.66 15.96
N PRO A 161 2.22 -13.28 14.73
CA PRO A 161 2.15 -14.22 13.62
C PRO A 161 3.57 -14.58 13.15
N MET A 162 4.14 -15.65 13.71
CA MET A 162 5.50 -16.09 13.38
C MET A 162 5.52 -17.35 12.55
N GLY A 163 6.41 -17.36 11.57
CA GLY A 163 6.53 -18.45 10.61
C GLY A 163 7.57 -18.15 9.54
N ASP A 164 7.47 -18.84 8.44
CA ASP A 164 8.28 -18.56 7.24
C ASP A 164 7.66 -17.40 6.49
N PHE A 165 8.43 -16.33 6.28
CA PHE A 165 8.00 -15.10 5.62
C PHE A 165 8.22 -15.19 4.11
N THR A 166 7.17 -14.94 3.34
CA THR A 166 7.24 -14.76 1.89
C THR A 166 6.67 -13.41 1.51
N TYR A 167 7.52 -12.57 0.94
CA TYR A 167 7.15 -11.25 0.48
C TYR A 167 6.93 -11.22 -1.03
N ARG A 168 5.86 -10.55 -1.42
CA ARG A 168 5.52 -10.22 -2.79
C ARG A 168 5.10 -8.75 -2.83
N CYS A 169 5.99 -7.91 -3.29
CA CYS A 169 5.87 -6.46 -3.20
C CYS A 169 5.57 -5.88 -4.58
N SER A 170 4.33 -5.47 -4.81
CA SER A 170 3.93 -4.79 -6.05
C SER A 170 4.38 -3.34 -6.03
N MET A 171 5.17 -2.95 -7.05
CA MET A 171 5.66 -1.58 -7.16
C MET A 171 4.51 -0.59 -7.39
N PRO A 172 4.59 0.64 -6.88
CA PRO A 172 5.69 1.16 -6.06
C PRO A 172 5.51 0.98 -4.55
N TYR A 173 4.30 0.72 -4.01
CA TYR A 173 4.04 0.93 -2.57
C TYR A 173 3.27 -0.18 -1.87
N SER A 174 2.98 -1.27 -2.55
CA SER A 174 2.17 -2.35 -1.95
C SER A 174 3.01 -3.56 -1.58
N VAL A 175 2.72 -4.14 -0.44
CA VAL A 175 3.42 -5.33 0.08
C VAL A 175 2.40 -6.38 0.50
N ASN A 176 2.58 -7.59 0.02
CA ASN A 176 1.90 -8.79 0.49
C ASN A 176 2.92 -9.64 1.23
N LEU A 177 2.82 -9.65 2.56
CA LEU A 177 3.58 -10.55 3.42
C LEU A 177 2.72 -11.76 3.73
N GLU A 178 3.07 -12.92 3.22
CA GLU A 178 2.51 -14.21 3.62
C GLU A 178 3.41 -14.86 4.66
N ILE A 179 2.82 -15.29 5.76
CA ILE A 179 3.48 -16.02 6.84
C ILE A 179 2.84 -17.40 6.93
N LYS A 180 3.65 -18.42 6.68
CA LYS A 180 3.25 -19.80 6.98
C LYS A 180 3.57 -20.06 8.46
N LEU A 181 2.53 -20.08 9.31
CA LEU A 181 2.70 -20.16 10.75
C LEU A 181 3.28 -21.52 11.18
N TRP A 182 4.27 -21.48 12.08
CA TRP A 182 4.90 -22.71 12.57
C TRP A 182 3.99 -23.53 13.48
N LYS A 183 3.01 -22.89 14.11
CA LYS A 183 2.12 -23.49 15.10
C LYS A 183 1.29 -24.65 14.52
N ASP A 184 0.75 -24.47 13.34
CA ASP A 184 -0.25 -25.38 12.76
C ASP A 184 -0.26 -25.39 11.22
N ASP A 185 0.82 -24.91 10.61
CA ASP A 185 0.91 -24.70 9.14
C ASP A 185 -0.18 -23.81 8.54
N SER A 186 -0.96 -23.12 9.35
CA SER A 186 -1.95 -22.17 8.88
C SER A 186 -1.28 -20.94 8.25
N LYS A 187 -2.09 -20.13 7.57
CA LYS A 187 -1.60 -18.99 6.82
C LYS A 187 -2.09 -17.69 7.42
N PHE A 188 -1.18 -16.72 7.52
CA PHE A 188 -1.47 -15.35 7.87
C PHE A 188 -0.87 -14.42 6.81
N ILE A 189 -1.69 -13.60 6.19
CA ILE A 189 -1.23 -12.62 5.21
C ILE A 189 -1.47 -11.23 5.78
N LEU A 190 -0.42 -10.43 5.81
CA LEU A 190 -0.48 -9.02 6.12
C LEU A 190 -0.22 -8.25 4.84
N TRP A 191 -1.27 -7.66 4.29
CA TRP A 191 -1.16 -6.82 3.12
C TRP A 191 -1.26 -5.36 3.49
N THR A 192 -0.38 -4.54 2.93
CA THR A 192 -0.37 -3.09 3.16
C THR A 192 -0.03 -2.33 1.89
N THR A 193 -0.54 -1.11 1.79
CA THR A 193 -0.12 -0.16 0.76
C THR A 193 -0.06 1.24 1.34
N ALA A 194 0.98 1.99 0.94
CA ALA A 194 1.15 3.39 1.29
C ALA A 194 0.76 4.27 0.11
N SER A 195 -0.37 4.97 0.21
CA SER A 195 -0.79 5.93 -0.82
C SER A 195 -0.20 7.30 -0.52
N PRO A 196 0.65 7.88 -1.37
CA PRO A 196 1.16 9.23 -1.18
C PRO A 196 0.00 10.25 -1.10
N VAL A 197 0.03 11.11 -0.10
CA VAL A 197 -0.84 12.30 -0.02
C VAL A 197 -0.09 13.51 -0.57
N ASP A 198 1.17 13.61 -0.20
CA ASP A 198 2.18 14.53 -0.72
C ASP A 198 3.58 13.92 -0.47
N ASP A 199 4.65 14.67 -0.70
CA ASP A 199 6.04 14.21 -0.57
C ASP A 199 6.42 13.85 0.88
N ARG A 200 5.59 14.24 1.87
CA ARG A 200 5.86 14.12 3.31
C ARG A 200 4.84 13.35 4.09
N THR A 201 3.77 12.93 3.43
CA THR A 201 2.61 12.32 4.10
C THR A 201 2.09 11.18 3.26
N CYS A 202 1.87 10.04 3.87
CA CYS A 202 1.20 8.92 3.23
C CYS A 202 -0.01 8.43 4.03
N ARG A 203 -1.03 7.97 3.32
CA ARG A 203 -2.16 7.24 3.88
C ARG A 203 -1.94 5.75 3.67
N ASN A 204 -2.01 5.03 4.75
CA ASN A 204 -1.76 3.60 4.76
C ASN A 204 -3.07 2.81 4.86
N PHE A 205 -3.14 1.74 4.10
CA PHE A 205 -4.22 0.77 4.13
C PHE A 205 -3.64 -0.59 4.49
N MET A 206 -4.38 -1.36 5.28
CA MET A 206 -3.96 -2.68 5.72
C MET A 206 -5.13 -3.66 5.63
N VAL A 207 -4.85 -4.85 5.13
CA VAL A 207 -5.79 -5.98 5.09
C VAL A 207 -5.08 -7.20 5.66
N ILE A 208 -5.75 -7.88 6.57
CA ILE A 208 -5.32 -9.18 7.09
C ILE A 208 -6.15 -10.25 6.41
N VAL A 209 -5.49 -11.26 5.82
CA VAL A 209 -6.14 -12.48 5.34
C VAL A 209 -5.52 -13.66 6.09
N ARG A 210 -6.32 -14.45 6.73
CA ARG A 210 -5.83 -15.53 7.59
C ARG A 210 -6.70 -16.77 7.50
N THR A 211 -6.11 -17.93 7.72
CA THR A 211 -6.90 -19.14 7.93
C THR A 211 -7.87 -18.88 9.09
N GLU A 212 -9.13 -19.29 8.95
CA GLU A 212 -10.12 -19.08 10.00
C GLU A 212 -9.68 -19.81 11.29
N ASP A 213 -9.57 -19.06 12.35
CA ASP A 213 -9.23 -19.52 13.68
C ASP A 213 -10.28 -19.06 14.70
N GLN A 214 -10.12 -19.40 15.96
CA GLN A 214 -11.05 -19.03 17.01
C GLN A 214 -10.75 -17.64 17.60
N GLN A 215 -9.66 -16.98 17.20
CA GLN A 215 -9.32 -15.67 17.73
C GLN A 215 -10.19 -14.59 17.07
N PRO A 216 -10.78 -13.67 17.85
CA PRO A 216 -11.55 -12.56 17.33
C PRO A 216 -10.69 -11.59 16.51
N ASP A 217 -11.27 -10.98 15.47
CA ASP A 217 -10.56 -10.03 14.59
C ASP A 217 -9.90 -8.87 15.33
N HIS A 218 -10.52 -8.40 16.41
CA HIS A 218 -9.97 -7.29 17.19
C HIS A 218 -8.64 -7.62 17.88
N VAL A 219 -8.34 -8.89 18.15
CA VAL A 219 -7.04 -9.31 18.72
C VAL A 219 -5.93 -9.08 17.69
N HIS A 220 -6.14 -9.55 16.45
CA HIS A 220 -5.18 -9.35 15.37
C HIS A 220 -5.01 -7.86 15.03
N LEU A 221 -6.11 -7.10 14.97
CA LEU A 221 -6.06 -5.66 14.72
C LEU A 221 -5.34 -4.90 15.84
N ALA A 222 -5.57 -5.27 17.12
CA ALA A 222 -4.90 -4.66 18.26
C ALA A 222 -3.40 -4.94 18.26
N PHE A 223 -2.99 -6.17 17.92
CA PHE A 223 -1.58 -6.52 17.78
C PHE A 223 -0.91 -5.69 16.69
N GLN A 224 -1.49 -5.65 15.48
CA GLN A 224 -0.94 -4.85 14.38
C GLN A 224 -0.88 -3.36 14.73
N LYS A 225 -1.90 -2.83 15.39
CA LYS A 225 -1.89 -1.45 15.85
C LYS A 225 -0.75 -1.17 16.82
N ARG A 226 -0.44 -2.09 17.74
CA ARG A 226 0.68 -1.94 18.67
C ARG A 226 2.01 -1.90 17.92
N VAL A 227 2.24 -2.81 16.96
CA VAL A 227 3.43 -2.80 16.10
C VAL A 227 3.58 -1.46 15.38
N LEU A 228 2.51 -0.95 14.79
CA LEU A 228 2.52 0.33 14.07
C LEU A 228 2.81 1.53 14.98
N GLU A 229 2.33 1.52 16.23
CA GLU A 229 2.60 2.61 17.19
C GLU A 229 4.04 2.56 17.74
N GLU A 230 4.68 1.39 17.74
CA GLU A 230 6.12 1.26 18.03
C GLU A 230 6.98 1.82 16.88
N ASP A 231 6.63 1.57 15.63
CA ASP A 231 7.31 2.08 14.44
C ASP A 231 7.20 3.59 14.25
N ARG A 232 5.99 4.10 14.45
CA ARG A 232 5.60 5.45 14.05
C ARG A 232 6.57 6.56 14.51
N PRO A 233 6.98 6.65 15.79
CA PRO A 233 7.84 7.75 16.24
C PRO A 233 9.23 7.68 15.60
N VAL A 234 9.73 6.47 15.31
CA VAL A 234 11.04 6.27 14.68
C VAL A 234 11.00 6.69 13.22
N ILE A 235 10.01 6.19 12.49
CA ILE A 235 9.89 6.45 11.04
C ILE A 235 9.57 7.92 10.76
N GLN A 236 8.69 8.55 11.54
CA GLN A 236 8.41 9.98 11.38
C GLN A 236 9.57 10.90 11.79
N SER A 237 10.58 10.38 12.50
CA SER A 237 11.78 11.14 12.87
C SER A 237 12.87 11.12 11.80
N GLN A 238 12.76 10.30 10.77
CA GLN A 238 13.78 10.19 9.72
C GLN A 238 13.89 11.47 8.88
N TRP A 239 15.14 11.88 8.61
CA TRP A 239 15.43 13.07 7.83
C TRP A 239 16.61 12.83 6.87
N PRO A 240 16.54 13.26 5.59
CA PRO A 240 15.35 13.85 4.93
C PRO A 240 14.19 12.85 4.85
N ILE A 241 12.95 13.37 4.69
CA ILE A 241 11.75 12.53 4.57
C ILE A 241 11.77 11.76 3.25
N GLU A 242 12.25 12.39 2.20
CA GLU A 242 12.47 11.77 0.89
C GLU A 242 13.60 10.74 0.97
N LEU A 243 13.47 9.64 0.24
CA LEU A 243 14.56 8.68 0.08
C LEU A 243 15.68 9.28 -0.75
N ASP A 244 16.82 9.52 -0.11
CA ASP A 244 18.03 9.96 -0.82
C ASP A 244 18.90 8.75 -1.21
N SER A 245 19.49 8.85 -2.40
CA SER A 245 20.49 7.88 -2.87
C SER A 245 21.83 7.95 -2.11
N ALA A 246 22.04 8.99 -1.32
CA ALA A 246 23.23 9.19 -0.50
C ALA A 246 23.17 8.47 0.86
N GLU A 247 22.06 7.81 1.21
CA GLU A 247 21.98 7.05 2.45
C GLU A 247 22.96 5.87 2.44
N LEU A 248 23.69 5.72 3.55
CA LEU A 248 24.60 4.62 3.74
C LEU A 248 23.81 3.32 3.90
N SER A 249 24.08 2.35 3.04
CA SER A 249 23.48 1.02 3.09
C SER A 249 24.54 -0.03 3.39
N VAL A 250 24.15 -1.08 4.10
CA VAL A 250 24.98 -2.25 4.39
C VAL A 250 24.43 -3.50 3.67
N VAL A 251 25.11 -4.63 3.80
CA VAL A 251 24.75 -5.85 3.05
C VAL A 251 23.36 -6.39 3.36
N THR A 252 22.86 -6.16 4.56
CA THR A 252 21.49 -6.54 4.97
C THR A 252 20.40 -5.66 4.39
N ASP A 253 20.74 -4.46 3.88
CA ASP A 253 19.78 -3.52 3.25
C ASP A 253 19.48 -3.84 1.78
N LYS A 254 19.76 -5.07 1.36
CA LYS A 254 19.64 -5.48 -0.04
C LYS A 254 18.24 -5.24 -0.61
N ILE A 255 17.19 -5.45 0.20
CA ILE A 255 15.80 -5.19 -0.19
C ILE A 255 15.61 -3.71 -0.51
N SER A 256 15.99 -2.82 0.40
CA SER A 256 15.90 -1.37 0.23
C SER A 256 16.74 -0.86 -0.94
N ILE A 257 17.95 -1.41 -1.14
CA ILE A 257 18.82 -1.06 -2.27
C ILE A 257 18.13 -1.40 -3.61
N GLN A 258 17.56 -2.61 -3.74
CA GLN A 258 16.84 -3.02 -4.94
C GLN A 258 15.57 -2.20 -5.17
N TYR A 259 14.82 -1.93 -4.11
CA TYR A 259 13.64 -1.08 -4.18
C TYR A 259 13.97 0.33 -4.66
N ARG A 260 14.92 1.03 -4.04
CA ARG A 260 15.35 2.39 -4.38
C ARG A 260 15.85 2.49 -5.82
N LYS A 261 16.62 1.49 -6.25
CA LYS A 261 17.10 1.42 -7.62
C LYS A 261 15.92 1.34 -8.60
N TRP A 262 15.02 0.39 -8.38
CA TRP A 262 13.88 0.20 -9.29
C TRP A 262 12.86 1.33 -9.23
N HIS A 263 12.57 1.86 -8.05
CA HIS A 263 11.69 3.03 -7.90
C HIS A 263 12.19 4.24 -8.70
N ARG A 264 13.50 4.47 -8.69
CA ARG A 264 14.16 5.52 -9.49
C ARG A 264 14.05 5.24 -10.98
N GLU A 265 14.31 4.01 -11.43
CA GLU A 265 14.14 3.61 -12.82
C GLU A 265 12.71 3.84 -13.31
N LEU A 266 11.71 3.46 -12.52
CA LEU A 266 10.30 3.68 -12.83
C LEU A 266 9.95 5.16 -12.90
N SER A 267 10.43 5.96 -11.96
CA SER A 267 10.21 7.41 -11.95
C SER A 267 10.81 8.09 -13.16
N GLN A 268 12.03 7.71 -13.57
CA GLN A 268 12.67 8.22 -14.78
C GLN A 268 11.94 7.77 -16.05
N ALA A 269 11.57 6.51 -16.14
CA ALA A 269 10.85 5.97 -17.28
C ALA A 269 9.46 6.61 -17.45
N ALA A 270 8.77 6.93 -16.36
CA ALA A 270 7.48 7.64 -16.38
C ALA A 270 7.58 9.05 -16.99
N LEU A 271 8.73 9.72 -16.83
CA LEU A 271 8.97 11.03 -17.44
C LEU A 271 9.20 10.94 -18.96
N VAL A 272 9.67 9.81 -19.46
CA VAL A 272 9.90 9.55 -20.88
C VAL A 272 8.58 9.17 -21.56
N GLY A 273 7.85 8.21 -21.04
CA GLY A 273 6.57 7.79 -21.58
C GLY A 273 6.09 6.43 -21.07
N LYS A 274 4.90 6.06 -21.53
CA LYS A 274 4.24 4.83 -21.04
C LYS A 274 4.94 3.53 -21.47
N ASP A 275 5.54 3.50 -22.64
CA ASP A 275 6.19 2.29 -23.15
C ASP A 275 7.49 2.02 -22.39
N GLU A 276 8.25 3.06 -22.10
CA GLU A 276 9.44 3.00 -21.24
C GLU A 276 9.10 2.64 -19.82
N PHE A 277 8.01 3.19 -19.26
CA PHE A 277 7.53 2.83 -17.93
C PHE A 277 7.13 1.36 -17.87
N LYS A 278 6.37 0.87 -18.86
CA LYS A 278 5.96 -0.54 -18.94
C LYS A 278 7.17 -1.47 -19.07
N ALA A 279 8.14 -1.12 -19.90
CA ALA A 279 9.38 -1.88 -20.06
C ALA A 279 10.17 -1.94 -18.74
N ALA A 280 10.30 -0.83 -18.03
CA ALA A 280 10.97 -0.76 -16.73
C ALA A 280 10.21 -1.55 -15.65
N LEU A 281 8.88 -1.49 -15.65
CA LEU A 281 8.03 -2.21 -14.69
C LEU A 281 8.14 -3.73 -14.87
N LEU A 282 8.16 -4.19 -16.11
CA LEU A 282 8.20 -5.63 -16.44
C LEU A 282 9.61 -6.20 -16.57
N SER A 283 10.64 -5.38 -16.36
CA SER A 283 12.03 -5.85 -16.41
C SER A 283 12.33 -6.88 -15.31
N GLU A 284 13.07 -7.90 -15.65
CA GLU A 284 13.43 -8.99 -14.75
C GLU A 284 14.89 -8.88 -14.31
N VAL A 285 15.12 -9.09 -13.04
CA VAL A 285 16.45 -9.29 -12.46
C VAL A 285 16.32 -10.43 -11.47
N LEU A 286 16.80 -11.61 -11.90
CA LEU A 286 16.88 -12.80 -11.06
C LEU A 286 18.28 -12.87 -10.47
N GLU A 287 18.39 -13.03 -9.16
CA GLU A 287 19.67 -13.28 -8.53
C GLU A 287 20.00 -14.77 -8.61
N GLU A 288 21.23 -15.07 -8.98
CA GLU A 288 21.73 -16.45 -8.93
C GLU A 288 21.66 -16.96 -7.49
N ARG A 289 21.01 -18.12 -7.31
CA ARG A 289 20.80 -18.78 -6.02
C ARG A 289 22.04 -19.49 -5.54
#